data_bd9a6762e15bc227790fc04abe2e0779
#
_entry.id   bd9a6762e15bc227790fc04abe2e0779
#
_cell.length_a   1.000
_cell.length_b   1.000
_cell.length_c   1.000
_cell.angle_alpha   90.00
_cell.angle_beta   90.00
_cell.angle_gamma   90.00
#
_symmetry.space_group_name_H-M   'P 1'
#
loop_
_entity.id
_entity.type
_entity.pdbx_description
1 polymer ?
#
loop_
_entity_poly.entity_id
_entity_poly.type
_entity_poly.pdbx_seq_one_letter_code
_entity_poly.pdbx_strand_id
1 'polypeptide(L)'
;MCLSVSLYGIAGHVKNGAFSTFKISGYPANFLNAGQCIFAIDSTAGATWMGTDAPLSDISEDSLVQFETAVRMIPQFDPEHPEMISQGPSVCVFNKSDSQEVLASWLFAQYLLTNDVQIAYSETEGYVPVTSKAQNSAGYQEYLSECGADNSTHYAVKIEASKLLLDNVDNTFVTPVFNGSASL
;
A
#
# COMPACT_ATOMS: atom_id res chain seq x y z
N MET A 1 24.28 -6.79 -4.61
CA MET A 1 24.34 -8.27 -4.80
C MET A 1 22.99 -8.96 -4.62
N CYS A 2 22.05 -8.35 -3.94
CA CYS A 2 20.70 -8.92 -3.69
C CYS A 2 19.79 -8.97 -4.93
N LEU A 3 19.80 -7.95 -5.78
CA LEU A 3 18.93 -7.85 -6.98
C LEU A 3 19.18 -8.95 -8.02
N SER A 4 20.40 -9.45 -8.16
CA SER A 4 20.72 -10.46 -9.17
C SER A 4 20.16 -11.84 -8.82
N VAL A 5 20.15 -12.22 -7.56
CA VAL A 5 19.67 -13.54 -7.11
C VAL A 5 18.15 -13.62 -7.19
N SER A 6 17.45 -12.56 -6.83
CA SER A 6 16.00 -12.48 -6.96
C SER A 6 15.54 -12.56 -8.41
N LEU A 7 16.21 -11.84 -9.32
CA LEU A 7 15.92 -11.89 -10.75
C LEU A 7 16.14 -13.28 -11.36
N TYR A 8 17.19 -14.00 -10.95
CA TYR A 8 17.42 -15.38 -11.41
C TYR A 8 16.36 -16.35 -10.90
N GLY A 9 15.89 -16.19 -9.66
CA GLY A 9 14.86 -17.05 -9.08
C GLY A 9 13.53 -16.99 -9.83
N ILE A 10 13.10 -15.81 -10.29
CA ILE A 10 11.82 -15.64 -10.98
C ILE A 10 11.91 -15.70 -12.51
N ALA A 11 13.11 -15.62 -13.09
CA ALA A 11 13.30 -15.60 -14.55
C ALA A 11 12.69 -16.82 -15.25
N GLY A 12 12.76 -18.01 -14.64
CA GLY A 12 12.13 -19.22 -15.12
C GLY A 12 10.61 -19.13 -15.17
N HIS A 13 10.03 -18.55 -14.11
CA HIS A 13 8.59 -18.36 -13.98
C HIS A 13 8.06 -17.28 -14.91
N VAL A 14 8.84 -16.24 -15.18
CA VAL A 14 8.51 -15.25 -16.20
C VAL A 14 8.51 -15.85 -17.60
N LYS A 15 9.52 -16.70 -17.92
CA LYS A 15 9.62 -17.36 -19.23
C LYS A 15 8.48 -18.33 -19.52
N ASN A 16 8.00 -19.03 -18.52
CA ASN A 16 6.90 -19.99 -18.69
C ASN A 16 5.50 -19.36 -18.48
N GLY A 17 5.43 -18.05 -18.21
CA GLY A 17 4.17 -17.33 -18.03
C GLY A 17 3.52 -17.46 -16.65
N ALA A 18 4.15 -18.15 -15.70
CA ALA A 18 3.61 -18.29 -14.35
C ALA A 18 3.76 -17.00 -13.52
N PHE A 19 4.66 -16.10 -13.89
CA PHE A 19 4.82 -14.79 -13.31
C PHE A 19 4.88 -13.70 -14.39
N SER A 20 4.14 -12.62 -14.21
CA SER A 20 4.11 -11.52 -15.16
C SER A 20 3.98 -10.17 -14.45
N THR A 21 4.67 -9.16 -14.97
CA THR A 21 4.37 -7.76 -14.72
C THR A 21 3.44 -7.31 -15.83
N PHE A 22 2.16 -7.28 -15.63
CA PHE A 22 1.19 -6.95 -16.67
C PHE A 22 1.54 -5.64 -17.38
N LYS A 23 2.00 -5.71 -18.63
CA LYS A 23 2.37 -4.56 -19.45
C LYS A 23 1.17 -3.81 -20.04
N ILE A 24 0.01 -3.98 -19.46
CA ILE A 24 -1.23 -3.34 -19.88
C ILE A 24 -1.63 -2.28 -18.87
N SER A 25 -2.32 -1.26 -19.35
CA SER A 25 -2.96 -0.27 -18.49
C SER A 25 -3.96 -0.98 -17.59
N GLY A 26 -3.64 -1.10 -16.30
CA GLY A 26 -4.49 -1.77 -15.33
C GLY A 26 -3.71 -2.11 -14.05
N TYR A 27 -4.46 -2.33 -13.00
CA TYR A 27 -3.91 -2.69 -11.70
C TYR A 27 -3.91 -4.21 -11.51
N PRO A 28 -2.96 -4.78 -10.75
CA PRO A 28 -2.93 -6.22 -10.43
C PRO A 28 -4.23 -6.73 -9.82
N ALA A 29 -4.92 -5.88 -9.06
CA ALA A 29 -6.22 -6.17 -8.48
C ALA A 29 -7.25 -6.67 -9.50
N ASN A 30 -7.30 -6.08 -10.68
CA ASN A 30 -8.26 -6.46 -11.71
C ASN A 30 -8.09 -7.91 -12.17
N PHE A 31 -6.84 -8.36 -12.29
CA PHE A 31 -6.53 -9.74 -12.68
C PHE A 31 -6.79 -10.74 -11.56
N LEU A 32 -6.50 -10.35 -10.31
CA LEU A 32 -6.81 -11.16 -9.13
C LEU A 32 -8.34 -11.36 -9.02
N ASN A 33 -9.10 -10.28 -9.07
CA ASN A 33 -10.55 -10.30 -8.90
C ASN A 33 -11.29 -11.01 -10.05
N ALA A 34 -10.71 -11.02 -11.25
CA ALA A 34 -11.20 -11.81 -12.39
C ALA A 34 -10.71 -13.28 -12.38
N GLY A 35 -10.02 -13.73 -11.34
CA GLY A 35 -9.51 -15.09 -11.25
C GLY A 35 -8.41 -15.43 -12.25
N GLN A 36 -7.78 -14.43 -12.86
CA GLN A 36 -6.72 -14.61 -13.85
C GLN A 36 -5.33 -14.79 -13.23
N CYS A 37 -5.18 -14.51 -11.93
CA CYS A 37 -4.01 -14.86 -11.14
C CYS A 37 -4.44 -15.30 -9.74
N ILE A 38 -3.57 -16.07 -9.06
CA ILE A 38 -3.83 -16.59 -7.71
C ILE A 38 -3.13 -15.77 -6.63
N PHE A 39 -2.22 -14.89 -6.99
CA PHE A 39 -1.61 -13.92 -6.11
C PHE A 39 -1.21 -12.65 -6.90
N ALA A 40 -1.23 -11.54 -6.21
CA ALA A 40 -0.78 -10.25 -6.71
C ALA A 40 0.20 -9.62 -5.71
N ILE A 41 1.18 -8.89 -6.20
CA ILE A 41 2.12 -8.11 -5.39
C ILE A 41 1.81 -6.65 -5.65
N ASP A 42 1.47 -5.93 -4.60
CA ASP A 42 1.11 -4.52 -4.68
C ASP A 42 1.44 -3.80 -3.36
N SER A 43 1.17 -2.51 -3.32
CA SER A 43 1.22 -1.69 -2.11
C SER A 43 0.04 -1.96 -1.18
N THR A 44 0.13 -1.52 0.07
CA THR A 44 -1.00 -1.57 1.01
C THR A 44 -2.20 -0.76 0.53
N ALA A 45 -1.97 0.35 -0.19
CA ALA A 45 -3.04 1.11 -0.83
C ALA A 45 -3.74 0.29 -1.94
N GLY A 46 -2.98 -0.49 -2.73
CA GLY A 46 -3.53 -1.40 -3.73
C GLY A 46 -4.39 -2.51 -3.14
N ALA A 47 -4.16 -2.91 -1.89
CA ALA A 47 -4.94 -3.91 -1.20
C ALA A 47 -6.43 -3.52 -1.03
N THR A 48 -6.75 -2.22 -1.03
CA THR A 48 -8.14 -1.71 -0.99
C THR A 48 -8.99 -2.23 -2.14
N TRP A 49 -8.36 -2.54 -3.26
CA TRP A 49 -9.01 -2.96 -4.51
C TRP A 49 -8.97 -4.47 -4.75
N MET A 50 -8.46 -5.25 -3.80
CA MET A 50 -8.28 -6.70 -3.93
C MET A 50 -9.29 -7.47 -3.10
N GLY A 51 -9.85 -8.51 -3.69
CA GLY A 51 -10.80 -9.42 -3.06
C GLY A 51 -12.23 -9.24 -3.54
N THR A 52 -13.07 -10.17 -3.13
CA THR A 52 -14.46 -10.30 -3.61
C THR A 52 -15.33 -9.08 -3.32
N ASP A 53 -15.14 -8.48 -2.14
CA ASP A 53 -15.97 -7.36 -1.67
C ASP A 53 -15.30 -5.99 -1.89
N ALA A 54 -14.23 -5.95 -2.69
CA ALA A 54 -13.55 -4.70 -3.01
C ALA A 54 -14.47 -3.73 -3.78
N PRO A 55 -14.36 -2.41 -3.54
CA PRO A 55 -15.20 -1.41 -4.21
C PRO A 55 -14.74 -1.17 -5.66
N LEU A 56 -14.97 -2.14 -6.54
CA LEU A 56 -14.49 -2.15 -7.93
C LEU A 56 -15.40 -1.33 -8.84
N SER A 57 -14.77 -0.50 -9.68
CA SER A 57 -15.46 0.24 -10.74
C SER A 57 -15.05 -0.18 -12.16
N ASP A 58 -13.90 -0.85 -12.28
CA ASP A 58 -13.25 -1.08 -13.59
C ASP A 58 -13.48 -2.48 -14.16
N ILE A 59 -14.15 -3.36 -13.44
CA ILE A 59 -14.50 -4.71 -13.88
C ILE A 59 -16.02 -4.89 -13.80
N SER A 60 -16.62 -5.53 -14.81
CA SER A 60 -18.03 -5.87 -14.74
C SER A 60 -18.27 -6.93 -13.65
N GLU A 61 -19.36 -6.79 -12.91
CA GLU A 61 -19.76 -7.72 -11.85
C GLU A 61 -19.78 -9.20 -12.33
N ASP A 62 -20.16 -9.42 -13.57
CA ASP A 62 -20.19 -10.75 -14.19
C ASP A 62 -18.82 -11.41 -14.35
N SER A 63 -17.75 -10.63 -14.26
CA SER A 63 -16.36 -11.10 -14.39
C SER A 63 -15.70 -11.37 -13.04
N LEU A 64 -16.36 -11.05 -11.93
CA LEU A 64 -15.82 -11.25 -10.59
C LEU A 64 -15.90 -12.71 -10.17
N VAL A 65 -14.82 -13.22 -9.58
CA VAL A 65 -14.73 -14.56 -9.03
C VAL A 65 -14.77 -14.49 -7.51
N GLN A 66 -15.56 -15.35 -6.90
CA GLN A 66 -15.67 -15.46 -5.43
C GLN A 66 -14.50 -16.28 -4.88
N PHE A 67 -13.73 -15.70 -3.96
CA PHE A 67 -12.61 -16.36 -3.26
C PHE A 67 -12.28 -15.67 -1.95
N GLU A 68 -11.57 -16.35 -1.07
CA GLU A 68 -10.99 -15.75 0.12
C GLU A 68 -9.64 -15.11 -0.20
N THR A 69 -9.42 -13.91 0.30
CA THR A 69 -8.16 -13.17 0.15
C THR A 69 -7.37 -13.21 1.45
N ALA A 70 -6.10 -13.54 1.36
CA ALA A 70 -5.16 -13.46 2.48
C ALA A 70 -4.02 -12.49 2.15
N VAL A 71 -3.68 -11.63 3.09
CA VAL A 71 -2.56 -10.69 2.97
C VAL A 71 -1.32 -11.33 3.60
N ARG A 72 -0.19 -11.25 2.91
CA ARG A 72 1.11 -11.73 3.38
C ARG A 72 2.20 -10.75 2.97
N MET A 73 3.29 -10.75 3.71
CA MET A 73 4.48 -10.03 3.31
C MET A 73 4.98 -10.55 1.96
N ILE A 74 5.51 -9.65 1.12
CA ILE A 74 6.21 -10.04 -0.11
C ILE A 74 7.31 -11.06 0.23
N PRO A 75 7.53 -12.09 -0.61
CA PRO A 75 8.58 -13.08 -0.38
C PRO A 75 9.94 -12.43 -0.15
N GLN A 76 10.61 -12.81 0.91
CA GLN A 76 11.89 -12.26 1.36
C GLN A 76 13.05 -13.18 0.93
N PHE A 77 14.17 -12.59 0.58
CA PHE A 77 15.41 -13.33 0.36
C PHE A 77 15.99 -13.89 1.67
N ASP A 78 15.94 -13.07 2.72
CA ASP A 78 16.29 -13.43 4.09
C ASP A 78 15.07 -13.19 4.99
N PRO A 79 14.33 -14.24 5.36
CA PRO A 79 13.15 -14.11 6.22
C PRO A 79 13.46 -13.67 7.65
N GLU A 80 14.72 -13.82 8.11
CA GLU A 80 15.14 -13.36 9.44
C GLU A 80 15.40 -11.84 9.47
N HIS A 81 15.66 -11.25 8.30
CA HIS A 81 15.88 -9.81 8.11
C HIS A 81 15.00 -9.30 6.98
N PRO A 82 13.67 -9.23 7.19
CA PRO A 82 12.76 -8.81 6.14
C PRO A 82 12.92 -7.33 5.81
N GLU A 83 12.80 -6.99 4.54
CA GLU A 83 12.88 -5.61 4.05
C GLU A 83 11.70 -5.29 3.13
N MET A 84 11.07 -4.15 3.32
CA MET A 84 9.98 -3.64 2.49
C MET A 84 10.25 -2.22 2.01
N ILE A 85 9.80 -1.93 0.80
CA ILE A 85 9.89 -0.58 0.26
C ILE A 85 8.83 0.31 0.92
N SER A 86 9.26 1.41 1.55
CA SER A 86 8.38 2.48 1.98
C SER A 86 8.09 3.40 0.79
N GLN A 87 6.82 3.53 0.44
CA GLN A 87 6.34 4.44 -0.60
C GLN A 87 5.25 5.34 -0.01
N GLY A 88 5.02 6.46 -0.66
CA GLY A 88 3.92 7.36 -0.30
C GLY A 88 4.16 8.77 -0.81
N PRO A 89 3.09 9.57 -0.94
CA PRO A 89 3.21 10.98 -1.25
C PRO A 89 3.85 11.74 -0.10
N SER A 90 4.59 12.80 -0.44
CA SER A 90 5.16 13.73 0.52
C SER A 90 4.57 15.12 0.34
N VAL A 91 4.38 15.83 1.44
CA VAL A 91 3.95 17.25 1.41
C VAL A 91 5.19 18.13 1.55
N CYS A 92 5.39 19.01 0.59
CA CYS A 92 6.49 19.96 0.57
C CYS A 92 5.98 21.39 0.67
N VAL A 93 6.56 22.17 1.57
CA VAL A 93 6.29 23.61 1.68
C VAL A 93 7.37 24.35 0.90
N PHE A 94 6.97 25.05 -0.17
CA PHE A 94 7.89 25.84 -0.97
C PHE A 94 8.17 27.19 -0.33
N ASN A 95 9.41 27.65 -0.42
CA ASN A 95 9.77 29.00 -0.07
C ASN A 95 9.25 29.98 -1.14
N LYS A 96 8.56 31.04 -0.72
CA LYS A 96 8.01 32.10 -1.58
C LYS A 96 8.43 33.47 -1.05
N SER A 97 8.28 34.50 -1.88
CA SER A 97 8.53 35.88 -1.48
C SER A 97 7.55 36.42 -0.44
N ASP A 98 6.32 35.92 -0.45
CA ASP A 98 5.31 36.24 0.56
C ASP A 98 5.42 35.27 1.74
N SER A 99 5.88 35.81 2.88
CA SER A 99 6.02 35.04 4.13
C SER A 99 4.70 34.58 4.72
N GLN A 100 3.58 35.26 4.44
CA GLN A 100 2.26 34.88 4.92
C GLN A 100 1.76 33.62 4.19
N GLU A 101 2.04 33.50 2.88
CA GLU A 101 1.73 32.28 2.13
C GLU A 101 2.54 31.08 2.64
N VAL A 102 3.83 31.29 2.95
CA VAL A 102 4.68 30.25 3.53
C VAL A 102 4.16 29.81 4.89
N LEU A 103 3.79 30.75 5.75
CA LEU A 103 3.22 30.47 7.07
C LEU A 103 1.89 29.69 6.94
N ALA A 104 0.98 30.13 6.07
CA ALA A 104 -0.27 29.44 5.83
C ALA A 104 -0.07 28.01 5.35
N SER A 105 0.87 27.80 4.44
CA SER A 105 1.23 26.46 3.94
C SER A 105 1.80 25.58 5.04
N TRP A 106 2.62 26.14 5.92
CA TRP A 106 3.17 25.45 7.09
C TRP A 106 2.07 25.06 8.09
N LEU A 107 1.15 25.97 8.39
CA LEU A 107 0.01 25.67 9.28
C LEU A 107 -0.90 24.59 8.70
N PHE A 108 -1.10 24.57 7.38
CA PHE A 108 -1.83 23.50 6.73
C PHE A 108 -1.09 22.16 6.84
N ALA A 109 0.22 22.14 6.63
CA ALA A 109 1.02 20.94 6.84
C ALA A 109 0.93 20.42 8.29
N GLN A 110 0.94 21.34 9.29
CA GLN A 110 0.73 20.97 10.70
C GLN A 110 -0.68 20.40 10.95
N TYR A 111 -1.69 20.93 10.29
CA TYR A 111 -3.06 20.40 10.38
C TYR A 111 -3.14 18.97 9.85
N LEU A 112 -2.48 18.66 8.74
CA LEU A 112 -2.42 17.30 8.19
C LEU A 112 -1.77 16.28 9.16
N LEU A 113 -0.92 16.75 10.07
CA LEU A 113 -0.26 15.93 11.09
C LEU A 113 -1.07 15.77 12.38
N THR A 114 -2.28 16.34 12.46
CA THR A 114 -3.17 16.08 13.60
C THR A 114 -3.67 14.62 13.56
N ASN A 115 -3.90 14.02 14.73
CA ASN A 115 -4.33 12.62 14.81
C ASN A 115 -5.61 12.37 14.00
N ASP A 116 -6.59 13.24 14.15
CA ASP A 116 -7.90 13.07 13.51
C ASP A 116 -7.79 13.05 11.98
N VAL A 117 -6.95 13.94 11.41
CA VAL A 117 -6.73 13.98 9.96
C VAL A 117 -5.95 12.75 9.48
N GLN A 118 -4.93 12.34 10.21
CA GLN A 118 -4.16 11.15 9.85
C GLN A 118 -5.01 9.88 9.89
N ILE A 119 -5.85 9.74 10.91
CA ILE A 119 -6.76 8.60 11.04
C ILE A 119 -7.78 8.61 9.90
N ALA A 120 -8.50 9.72 9.71
CA ALA A 120 -9.47 9.85 8.64
C ALA A 120 -8.88 9.56 7.25
N TYR A 121 -7.63 9.99 6.99
CA TYR A 121 -6.96 9.69 5.74
C TYR A 121 -6.60 8.20 5.61
N SER A 122 -6.17 7.57 6.69
CA SER A 122 -5.85 6.13 6.71
C SER A 122 -7.08 5.25 6.48
N GLU A 123 -8.26 5.73 6.85
CA GLU A 123 -9.53 5.04 6.62
C GLU A 123 -9.99 5.07 5.15
N THR A 124 -9.46 5.95 4.32
CA THR A 124 -9.83 6.04 2.90
C THR A 124 -9.28 4.89 2.07
N GLU A 125 -8.00 4.57 2.24
CA GLU A 125 -7.29 3.51 1.51
C GLU A 125 -6.30 2.82 2.45
N GLY A 126 -5.49 1.88 1.97
CA GLY A 126 -4.52 1.13 2.77
C GLY A 126 -3.29 1.94 3.24
N TYR A 127 -3.49 3.19 3.63
CA TYR A 127 -2.48 4.03 4.26
C TYR A 127 -2.45 3.82 5.77
N VAL A 128 -1.34 4.23 6.39
CA VAL A 128 -1.18 4.22 7.84
C VAL A 128 -0.79 5.62 8.34
N PRO A 129 -1.17 6.01 9.56
CA PRO A 129 -0.72 7.27 10.13
C PRO A 129 0.80 7.34 10.21
N VAL A 130 1.38 8.51 9.92
CA VAL A 130 2.85 8.69 9.89
C VAL A 130 3.46 8.93 11.27
N THR A 131 2.64 9.23 12.28
CA THR A 131 3.14 9.46 13.64
C THR A 131 2.75 8.32 14.57
N SER A 132 3.68 7.88 15.42
CA SER A 132 3.41 6.86 16.43
C SER A 132 2.30 7.26 17.40
N LYS A 133 2.11 8.58 17.64
CA LYS A 133 1.00 9.08 18.44
C LYS A 133 -0.35 8.78 17.81
N ALA A 134 -0.50 8.97 16.50
CA ALA A 134 -1.75 8.65 15.79
C ALA A 134 -1.92 7.13 15.66
N GLN A 135 -0.85 6.38 15.34
CA GLN A 135 -0.88 4.92 15.26
C GLN A 135 -1.35 4.27 16.56
N ASN A 136 -0.91 4.79 17.73
CA ASN A 136 -1.27 4.25 19.04
C ASN A 136 -2.49 4.94 19.66
N SER A 137 -3.21 5.80 18.93
CA SER A 137 -4.43 6.42 19.43
C SER A 137 -5.58 5.42 19.57
N ALA A 138 -6.47 5.65 20.54
CA ALA A 138 -7.62 4.78 20.75
C ALA A 138 -8.51 4.67 19.50
N GLY A 139 -8.76 5.79 18.80
CA GLY A 139 -9.57 5.80 17.59
C GLY A 139 -9.00 4.95 16.46
N TYR A 140 -7.69 5.03 16.23
CA TYR A 140 -7.07 4.21 15.19
C TYR A 140 -7.03 2.72 15.56
N GLN A 141 -6.78 2.40 16.82
CA GLN A 141 -6.80 1.02 17.31
C GLN A 141 -8.22 0.42 17.26
N GLU A 142 -9.25 1.22 17.55
CA GLU A 142 -10.65 0.84 17.37
C GLU A 142 -10.94 0.53 15.89
N TYR A 143 -10.58 1.43 14.97
CA TYR A 143 -10.69 1.18 13.53
C TYR A 143 -10.03 -0.13 13.09
N LEU A 144 -8.81 -0.40 13.53
CA LEU A 144 -8.12 -1.65 13.21
C LEU A 144 -8.82 -2.88 13.81
N SER A 145 -9.49 -2.75 14.96
CA SER A 145 -10.19 -3.85 15.62
C SER A 145 -11.48 -4.23 14.92
N GLU A 146 -12.10 -3.32 14.19
CA GLU A 146 -13.36 -3.50 13.46
C GLU A 146 -13.17 -4.06 12.04
N CYS A 147 -12.07 -4.76 11.81
CA CYS A 147 -11.73 -5.37 10.54
C CYS A 147 -12.88 -6.23 9.98
N GLY A 148 -13.38 -5.86 8.81
CA GLY A 148 -14.48 -6.55 8.14
C GLY A 148 -15.89 -6.23 8.68
N ALA A 149 -16.03 -5.28 9.61
CA ALA A 149 -17.32 -4.86 10.13
C ALA A 149 -18.15 -4.05 9.11
N ASP A 150 -17.45 -3.30 8.25
CA ASP A 150 -18.04 -2.50 7.18
C ASP A 150 -17.17 -2.56 5.92
N ASN A 151 -17.75 -2.95 4.78
CA ASN A 151 -17.00 -3.11 3.53
C ASN A 151 -16.50 -1.80 2.93
N SER A 152 -17.10 -0.67 3.26
CA SER A 152 -16.69 0.63 2.73
C SER A 152 -15.48 1.20 3.46
N THR A 153 -15.46 1.11 4.79
CA THR A 153 -14.43 1.69 5.66
C THR A 153 -13.56 0.62 6.31
N HIS A 154 -14.18 -0.43 6.85
CA HIS A 154 -13.52 -1.50 7.60
C HIS A 154 -13.22 -2.72 6.72
N TYR A 155 -12.98 -2.53 5.43
CA TYR A 155 -12.69 -3.61 4.49
C TYR A 155 -11.50 -4.47 4.94
N ALA A 156 -11.75 -5.76 5.14
CA ALA A 156 -10.82 -6.67 5.82
C ALA A 156 -9.43 -6.71 5.18
N VAL A 157 -9.33 -6.83 3.86
CA VAL A 157 -8.05 -6.93 3.14
C VAL A 157 -7.22 -5.65 3.32
N LYS A 158 -7.86 -4.48 3.26
CA LYS A 158 -7.22 -3.18 3.51
C LYS A 158 -6.65 -3.09 4.92
N ILE A 159 -7.45 -3.46 5.93
CA ILE A 159 -7.03 -3.38 7.34
C ILE A 159 -5.94 -4.42 7.64
N GLU A 160 -6.04 -5.63 7.10
CA GLU A 160 -4.98 -6.64 7.23
C GLU A 160 -3.65 -6.17 6.63
N ALA A 161 -3.69 -5.51 5.45
CA ALA A 161 -2.50 -4.93 4.84
C ALA A 161 -1.91 -3.80 5.70
N SER A 162 -2.76 -2.96 6.30
CA SER A 162 -2.32 -1.89 7.21
C SER A 162 -1.68 -2.45 8.49
N LYS A 163 -2.26 -3.50 9.07
CA LYS A 163 -1.68 -4.20 10.24
C LYS A 163 -0.32 -4.81 9.90
N LEU A 164 -0.24 -5.50 8.76
CA LEU A 164 1.03 -6.08 8.29
C LEU A 164 2.13 -5.02 8.14
N LEU A 165 1.79 -3.84 7.59
CA LEU A 165 2.73 -2.74 7.48
C LEU A 165 3.15 -2.20 8.86
N LEU A 166 2.20 -2.00 9.77
CA LEU A 166 2.50 -1.50 11.12
C LEU A 166 3.40 -2.45 11.92
N ASP A 167 3.18 -3.75 11.81
CA ASP A 167 4.01 -4.78 12.45
C ASP A 167 5.44 -4.84 11.89
N ASN A 168 5.67 -4.26 10.72
CA ASN A 168 6.95 -4.29 10.01
C ASN A 168 7.48 -2.89 9.66
N VAL A 169 7.01 -1.83 10.28
CA VAL A 169 7.41 -0.46 9.96
C VAL A 169 8.92 -0.24 10.10
N ASP A 170 9.55 -0.88 11.08
CA ASP A 170 11.00 -0.78 11.30
C ASP A 170 11.83 -1.54 10.24
N ASN A 171 11.19 -2.40 9.46
CA ASN A 171 11.79 -3.14 8.36
C ASN A 171 11.60 -2.44 7.00
N THR A 172 11.14 -1.19 7.02
CA THR A 172 10.93 -0.43 5.79
C THR A 172 12.13 0.42 5.42
N PHE A 173 12.36 0.60 4.13
CA PHE A 173 13.39 1.49 3.61
C PHE A 173 12.86 2.32 2.45
N VAL A 174 13.45 3.49 2.25
CA VAL A 174 13.17 4.35 1.09
C VAL A 174 14.20 4.06 0.02
N THR A 175 13.74 3.78 -1.19
CA THR A 175 14.64 3.55 -2.33
C THR A 175 15.45 4.82 -2.63
N PRO A 176 16.77 4.71 -2.81
CA PRO A 176 17.58 5.87 -3.17
C PRO A 176 17.17 6.40 -4.55
N VAL A 177 17.07 7.73 -4.66
CA VAL A 177 16.73 8.42 -5.91
C VAL A 177 18.01 8.86 -6.61
N PHE A 178 18.21 8.42 -7.84
CA PHE A 178 19.34 8.79 -8.70
C PHE A 178 18.90 8.81 -10.18
N ASN A 179 19.78 9.34 -11.05
CA ASN A 179 19.51 9.45 -12.50
C ASN A 179 19.32 8.09 -13.15
N GLY A 180 18.41 7.39 -13.14
CA GLY A 180 18.18 6.03 -13.65
C GLY A 180 17.19 5.25 -12.80
N SER A 181 16.78 5.78 -11.65
CA SER A 181 15.79 5.12 -10.80
C SER A 181 14.47 4.84 -11.52
N ALA A 182 14.10 5.68 -12.48
CA ALA A 182 12.90 5.50 -13.30
C ALA A 182 13.06 4.52 -14.46
N SER A 183 14.29 4.01 -14.68
CA SER A 183 14.62 3.09 -15.79
C SER A 183 14.79 1.65 -15.33
N LEU A 184 14.67 1.41 -14.04
CA LEU A 184 14.73 0.10 -13.39
C LEU A 184 13.32 -0.42 -13.18
#